data_0a76115fd49b541300bff3f0159f316f
#
_entry.id   0a76115fd49b541300bff3f0159f316f
#
_cell.length_a   1.000
_cell.length_b   1.000
_cell.length_c   1.000
_cell.angle_alpha   90.00
_cell.angle_beta   90.00
_cell.angle_gamma   90.00
#
_symmetry.space_group_name_H-M   'P 1'
#
loop_
_entity.id
_entity.type
_entity.pdbx_description
1 polymer ?
#
loop_
_entity_poly.entity_id
_entity_poly.type
_entity_poly.pdbx_seq_one_letter_code
_entity_poly.pdbx_strand_id
1 'polypeptide(L)'
;MSRIPVRPALLAVGVGLAAIASGCGSSDDAPAGAKRMSFELTDAGCVPNKAKAPAGPIVFEVENSGTSKVTELEVLDGETILGEVENLSDGLSGTFSLTLEQGEYTLYCPGGSDERGTLTVSGGSKAAASNPAAEAAIADYRSYLEQNTGELVAATEPFAAAVIAGDVERAKRLYPAARVPYERIEPVAESFGDLDPRIDARENDVPADEFEGFHKIERALWVDGTTAGMAPVARGLLADVKELQRKVKTVDLEAVQIANGANELLGEVSASKITGEEERYSHVDLVDFEANVEGSEAAFDAVKPLVKERDPELVEQIEADFEAVYKALDSHRRGNGFVAYTELSEADTRELAQGIDALAEQLSQVPALIVQP
;
A
#
# COMPACT_ATOMS: atom_id res chain seq x y z
N MET A 1 6.88 3.13 -91.55
CA MET A 1 7.30 3.58 -90.22
C MET A 1 6.21 4.52 -89.71
N SER A 2 5.21 3.93 -89.05
CA SER A 2 4.05 4.75 -88.63
C SER A 2 3.88 4.52 -87.15
N ARG A 3 3.97 5.60 -86.37
CA ARG A 3 3.80 5.57 -84.91
C ARG A 3 2.30 5.79 -84.59
N ILE A 4 1.71 4.85 -83.88
CA ILE A 4 0.36 4.96 -83.36
C ILE A 4 0.45 5.50 -81.94
N PRO A 5 -0.30 6.54 -81.56
CA PRO A 5 -0.31 7.02 -80.17
C PRO A 5 -1.32 6.26 -79.31
N VAL A 6 -0.87 5.73 -78.20
CA VAL A 6 -1.71 5.13 -77.20
C VAL A 6 -2.22 6.20 -76.23
N ARG A 7 -3.54 6.32 -76.06
CA ARG A 7 -4.18 7.16 -75.07
C ARG A 7 -4.26 6.41 -73.76
N PRO A 8 -3.91 7.03 -72.62
CA PRO A 8 -4.17 6.41 -71.29
C PRO A 8 -5.62 6.68 -70.88
N ALA A 9 -6.31 5.59 -70.47
CA ALA A 9 -7.60 5.65 -69.79
C ALA A 9 -7.37 6.03 -68.31
N LEU A 10 -8.00 7.11 -67.86
CA LEU A 10 -8.07 7.45 -66.42
C LEU A 10 -9.11 6.53 -65.76
N LEU A 11 -8.64 5.62 -64.91
CA LEU A 11 -9.47 4.96 -63.91
C LEU A 11 -9.53 5.85 -62.67
N ALA A 12 -10.70 6.42 -62.40
CA ALA A 12 -10.97 7.07 -61.12
C ALA A 12 -11.21 5.99 -60.06
N VAL A 13 -10.22 5.78 -59.20
CA VAL A 13 -10.37 4.98 -57.99
C VAL A 13 -10.93 5.88 -56.90
N GLY A 14 -12.19 5.70 -56.56
CA GLY A 14 -12.81 6.30 -55.39
C GLY A 14 -12.24 5.69 -54.11
N VAL A 15 -11.43 6.46 -53.38
CA VAL A 15 -10.98 6.12 -52.04
C VAL A 15 -12.14 6.42 -51.09
N GLY A 16 -12.88 5.38 -50.71
CA GLY A 16 -13.79 5.45 -49.59
C GLY A 16 -12.97 5.53 -48.28
N LEU A 17 -12.96 6.67 -47.63
CA LEU A 17 -12.51 6.80 -46.24
C LEU A 17 -13.47 6.00 -45.37
N ALA A 18 -13.11 4.79 -45.03
CA ALA A 18 -13.67 4.11 -43.86
C ALA A 18 -13.02 4.75 -42.64
N ALA A 19 -13.75 5.59 -41.95
CA ALA A 19 -13.39 6.03 -40.61
C ALA A 19 -13.45 4.79 -39.70
N ILE A 20 -12.29 4.20 -39.41
CA ILE A 20 -12.14 3.25 -38.35
C ILE A 20 -12.17 4.10 -37.07
N ALA A 21 -13.35 4.18 -36.46
CA ALA A 21 -13.44 4.59 -35.08
C ALA A 21 -12.71 3.50 -34.25
N SER A 22 -11.44 3.78 -33.95
CA SER A 22 -10.73 3.06 -32.88
C SER A 22 -11.44 3.46 -31.60
N GLY A 23 -12.40 2.67 -31.17
CA GLY A 23 -12.91 2.69 -29.81
C GLY A 23 -11.76 2.23 -28.92
N CYS A 24 -11.07 3.17 -28.29
CA CYS A 24 -10.43 2.90 -27.01
C CYS A 24 -11.55 2.42 -26.09
N GLY A 25 -11.61 1.14 -25.85
CA GLY A 25 -12.41 0.59 -24.77
C GLY A 25 -11.75 1.03 -23.47
N SER A 26 -12.18 2.17 -22.92
CA SER A 26 -12.17 2.36 -21.50
C SER A 26 -13.11 1.30 -20.97
N SER A 27 -12.58 0.34 -20.26
CA SER A 27 -13.37 -0.56 -19.43
C SER A 27 -14.07 0.28 -18.38
N ASP A 28 -15.33 0.68 -18.66
CA ASP A 28 -16.25 1.27 -17.71
C ASP A 28 -16.76 0.18 -16.73
N ASP A 29 -15.86 -0.52 -16.07
CA ASP A 29 -16.17 -1.50 -15.02
C ASP A 29 -16.21 -0.84 -13.64
N ALA A 30 -16.79 0.38 -13.58
CA ALA A 30 -17.17 0.92 -12.29
C ALA A 30 -18.34 0.13 -11.74
N PRO A 31 -18.29 -0.27 -10.45
CA PRO A 31 -19.41 -0.86 -9.76
C PRO A 31 -20.66 0.00 -9.98
N ALA A 32 -21.80 -0.64 -10.28
CA ALA A 32 -23.05 0.09 -10.50
C ALA A 32 -23.42 0.83 -9.21
N GLY A 33 -23.23 2.16 -9.18
CA GLY A 33 -23.59 3.02 -8.06
C GLY A 33 -22.44 3.75 -7.37
N ALA A 34 -21.18 3.34 -7.53
CA ALA A 34 -20.03 4.08 -7.01
C ALA A 34 -19.73 5.32 -7.88
N LYS A 35 -19.38 6.44 -7.23
CA LYS A 35 -18.94 7.65 -7.93
C LYS A 35 -17.45 7.55 -8.23
N ARG A 36 -17.05 7.60 -9.50
CA ARG A 36 -15.64 7.76 -9.87
C ARG A 36 -15.20 9.22 -9.81
N MET A 37 -14.02 9.45 -9.29
CA MET A 37 -13.37 10.76 -9.21
C MET A 37 -11.92 10.62 -9.65
N SER A 38 -11.52 11.40 -10.66
CA SER A 38 -10.16 11.36 -11.20
C SER A 38 -9.37 12.56 -10.69
N PHE A 39 -8.14 12.33 -10.31
CA PHE A 39 -7.18 13.32 -9.82
C PHE A 39 -5.86 13.19 -10.56
N GLU A 40 -5.19 14.30 -10.78
CA GLU A 40 -3.83 14.34 -11.32
C GLU A 40 -2.87 14.87 -10.25
N LEU A 41 -1.74 14.19 -10.06
CA LEU A 41 -0.64 14.69 -9.25
C LEU A 41 0.24 15.60 -10.10
N THR A 42 0.51 16.78 -9.59
CA THR A 42 1.32 17.79 -10.26
C THR A 42 2.27 18.47 -9.26
N ASP A 43 3.25 19.25 -9.73
CA ASP A 43 4.10 20.07 -8.87
C ASP A 43 3.32 21.05 -7.95
N ALA A 44 2.06 21.30 -8.26
CA ALA A 44 1.20 22.14 -7.44
C ALA A 44 0.50 21.36 -6.30
N GLY A 45 0.34 20.07 -6.45
CA GLY A 45 -0.46 19.20 -5.60
C GLY A 45 -1.51 18.45 -6.42
N CYS A 46 -2.59 18.04 -5.80
CA CYS A 46 -3.69 17.32 -6.45
C CYS A 46 -4.55 18.27 -7.31
N VAL A 47 -4.90 17.82 -8.48
CA VAL A 47 -5.81 18.55 -9.40
C VAL A 47 -7.00 17.64 -9.76
N PRO A 48 -8.24 18.06 -9.43
CA PRO A 48 -8.63 19.31 -8.79
C PRO A 48 -8.34 19.33 -7.29
N ASN A 49 -7.88 20.46 -6.74
CA ASN A 49 -7.71 20.64 -5.29
C ASN A 49 -9.01 21.00 -4.54
N LYS A 50 -10.12 21.14 -5.25
CA LYS A 50 -11.47 21.30 -4.72
C LYS A 50 -12.43 20.42 -5.48
N ALA A 51 -12.98 19.46 -4.81
CA ALA A 51 -13.85 18.45 -5.40
C ALA A 51 -15.18 18.34 -4.64
N LYS A 52 -16.19 17.77 -5.30
CA LYS A 52 -17.51 17.51 -4.69
C LYS A 52 -18.00 16.13 -5.08
N ALA A 53 -18.53 15.40 -4.12
CA ALA A 53 -19.14 14.10 -4.34
C ALA A 53 -20.49 13.98 -3.61
N PRO A 54 -21.37 13.06 -4.02
CA PRO A 54 -22.47 12.59 -3.18
C PRO A 54 -21.91 11.71 -2.05
N ALA A 55 -22.62 11.66 -0.93
CA ALA A 55 -22.30 10.68 0.12
C ALA A 55 -22.54 9.24 -0.37
N GLY A 56 -21.68 8.34 0.03
CA GLY A 56 -21.69 6.92 -0.36
C GLY A 56 -20.38 6.45 -0.96
N PRO A 57 -20.41 5.37 -1.74
CA PRO A 57 -19.22 4.78 -2.37
C PRO A 57 -18.55 5.71 -3.39
N ILE A 58 -17.24 5.90 -3.25
CA ILE A 58 -16.41 6.71 -4.15
C ILE A 58 -15.18 5.90 -4.50
N VAL A 59 -14.87 5.83 -5.80
CA VAL A 59 -13.60 5.31 -6.33
C VAL A 59 -12.74 6.51 -6.75
N PHE A 60 -11.57 6.61 -6.18
CA PHE A 60 -10.55 7.60 -6.51
C PHE A 60 -9.61 7.00 -7.55
N GLU A 61 -9.46 7.69 -8.66
CA GLU A 61 -8.52 7.35 -9.72
C GLU A 61 -7.45 8.45 -9.75
N VAL A 62 -6.21 8.10 -9.54
CA VAL A 62 -5.11 9.05 -9.39
C VAL A 62 -4.04 8.75 -10.44
N GLU A 63 -3.63 9.77 -11.18
CA GLU A 63 -2.57 9.67 -12.19
C GLU A 63 -1.47 10.69 -11.86
N ASN A 64 -0.22 10.26 -11.88
CA ASN A 64 0.90 11.18 -11.81
C ASN A 64 1.22 11.72 -13.21
N SER A 65 0.94 12.99 -13.43
CA SER A 65 1.08 13.67 -14.73
C SER A 65 2.45 14.34 -14.93
N GLY A 66 3.52 13.74 -14.43
CA GLY A 66 4.89 14.18 -14.72
C GLY A 66 5.57 14.96 -13.60
N THR A 67 5.25 14.67 -12.34
CA THR A 67 5.95 15.24 -11.20
C THR A 67 6.76 14.17 -10.44
N SER A 68 7.91 14.57 -9.90
CA SER A 68 8.70 13.77 -8.97
C SER A 68 8.61 14.30 -7.53
N LYS A 69 7.75 15.30 -7.28
CA LYS A 69 7.62 15.94 -5.96
C LYS A 69 6.36 15.48 -5.23
N VAL A 70 5.32 15.23 -5.97
CA VAL A 70 4.02 14.80 -5.45
C VAL A 70 3.77 13.40 -6.02
N THR A 71 3.87 12.42 -5.17
CA THR A 71 3.76 11.01 -5.56
C THR A 71 2.59 10.31 -4.90
N GLU A 72 1.77 11.07 -4.14
CA GLU A 72 0.68 10.51 -3.35
C GLU A 72 -0.52 11.44 -3.27
N LEU A 73 -1.68 10.85 -3.03
CA LEU A 73 -2.94 11.51 -2.67
C LEU A 73 -3.58 10.78 -1.50
N GLU A 74 -3.79 11.49 -0.42
CA GLU A 74 -4.50 11.02 0.77
C GLU A 74 -5.86 11.71 0.91
N VAL A 75 -6.85 11.00 1.45
CA VAL A 75 -8.13 11.56 1.89
C VAL A 75 -8.19 11.49 3.41
N LEU A 76 -8.27 12.65 4.05
CA LEU A 76 -8.20 12.77 5.51
C LEU A 76 -9.54 13.22 6.11
N ASP A 77 -9.89 12.65 7.27
CA ASP A 77 -10.85 13.22 8.22
C ASP A 77 -10.10 13.76 9.45
N GLY A 78 -9.98 15.08 9.52
CA GLY A 78 -9.06 15.72 10.46
C GLY A 78 -7.61 15.42 10.12
N GLU A 79 -6.95 14.59 10.94
CA GLU A 79 -5.58 14.10 10.73
C GLU A 79 -5.52 12.59 10.51
N THR A 80 -6.66 11.93 10.39
CA THR A 80 -6.74 10.49 10.14
C THR A 80 -6.84 10.24 8.64
N ILE A 81 -5.94 9.44 8.10
CA ILE A 81 -5.99 8.94 6.73
C ILE A 81 -7.12 7.92 6.64
N LEU A 82 -8.06 8.16 5.72
CA LEU A 82 -9.16 7.24 5.42
C LEU A 82 -8.82 6.28 4.29
N GLY A 83 -7.93 6.69 3.41
CA GLY A 83 -7.38 5.93 2.30
C GLY A 83 -6.58 6.84 1.39
N GLU A 84 -5.67 6.23 0.66
CA GLU A 84 -4.69 6.93 -0.15
C GLU A 84 -4.22 6.07 -1.32
N VAL A 85 -3.35 6.64 -2.11
CA VAL A 85 -2.45 5.97 -3.03
C VAL A 85 -1.13 6.72 -2.98
N GLU A 86 -0.05 6.00 -2.85
CA GLU A 86 1.30 6.54 -2.75
C GLU A 86 2.28 5.89 -3.74
N ASN A 87 3.52 6.39 -3.73
CA ASN A 87 4.61 5.89 -4.58
C ASN A 87 4.32 5.94 -6.10
N LEU A 88 3.37 6.77 -6.55
CA LEU A 88 3.09 6.96 -7.96
C LEU A 88 4.20 7.75 -8.65
N SER A 89 5.12 7.06 -9.30
CA SER A 89 6.10 7.68 -10.20
C SER A 89 5.44 8.30 -11.43
N ASP A 90 6.17 9.19 -12.11
CA ASP A 90 5.71 9.83 -13.35
C ASP A 90 5.10 8.84 -14.36
N GLY A 91 3.89 9.12 -14.79
CA GLY A 91 3.11 8.32 -15.74
C GLY A 91 2.43 7.09 -15.16
N LEU A 92 2.55 6.84 -13.85
CA LEU A 92 1.81 5.77 -13.18
C LEU A 92 0.46 6.24 -12.67
N SER A 93 -0.45 5.29 -12.49
CA SER A 93 -1.79 5.51 -11.96
C SER A 93 -2.09 4.51 -10.86
N GLY A 94 -2.90 4.92 -9.89
CA GLY A 94 -3.39 4.05 -8.84
C GLY A 94 -4.85 4.34 -8.53
N THR A 95 -5.48 3.44 -7.76
CA THR A 95 -6.88 3.59 -7.36
C THR A 95 -7.09 3.12 -5.94
N PHE A 96 -7.94 3.83 -5.22
CA PHE A 96 -8.48 3.37 -3.94
C PHE A 96 -9.97 3.70 -3.83
N SER A 97 -10.65 3.12 -2.87
CA SER A 97 -12.10 3.30 -2.70
C SER A 97 -12.46 3.62 -1.27
N LEU A 98 -13.42 4.52 -1.08
CA LEU A 98 -13.95 4.89 0.24
C LEU A 98 -15.47 4.92 0.21
N THR A 99 -16.10 4.71 1.38
CA THR A 99 -17.51 5.04 1.59
C THR A 99 -17.55 6.26 2.51
N LEU A 100 -17.82 7.45 1.93
CA LEU A 100 -17.80 8.70 2.67
C LEU A 100 -19.20 9.17 3.05
N GLU A 101 -19.35 9.57 4.30
CA GLU A 101 -20.55 10.26 4.80
C GLU A 101 -20.54 11.73 4.40
N GLN A 102 -21.68 12.43 4.64
CA GLN A 102 -21.74 13.87 4.41
C GLN A 102 -20.75 14.60 5.34
N GLY A 103 -19.82 15.33 4.74
CA GLY A 103 -18.77 16.03 5.47
C GLY A 103 -17.87 16.86 4.57
N GLU A 104 -16.85 17.42 5.17
CA GLU A 104 -15.74 18.07 4.48
C GLU A 104 -14.45 17.32 4.84
N TYR A 105 -13.76 16.81 3.83
CA TYR A 105 -12.53 16.02 3.94
C TYR A 105 -11.38 16.79 3.30
N THR A 106 -10.18 16.53 3.78
CA THR A 106 -8.98 17.10 3.18
C THR A 106 -8.46 16.15 2.09
N LEU A 107 -8.15 16.72 0.91
CA LEU A 107 -7.28 16.06 -0.08
C LEU A 107 -5.86 16.52 0.24
N TYR A 108 -4.97 15.60 0.58
CA TYR A 108 -3.60 15.94 0.92
C TYR A 108 -2.64 15.31 -0.10
N CYS A 109 -1.76 16.14 -0.66
CA CYS A 109 -0.78 15.75 -1.66
C CYS A 109 0.56 16.41 -1.28
N PRO A 110 1.32 15.77 -0.38
CA PRO A 110 2.55 16.34 0.14
C PRO A 110 3.59 16.58 -0.96
N GLY A 111 4.47 17.54 -0.72
CA GLY A 111 5.51 17.96 -1.67
C GLY A 111 5.05 18.98 -2.71
N GLY A 112 3.75 19.24 -2.84
CA GLY A 112 3.17 20.24 -3.70
C GLY A 112 3.30 21.66 -3.15
N SER A 113 3.17 22.66 -4.02
CA SER A 113 3.10 24.05 -3.56
C SER A 113 1.74 24.44 -2.94
N ASP A 114 0.71 23.65 -3.16
CA ASP A 114 -0.65 23.73 -2.61
C ASP A 114 -1.07 22.31 -2.19
N GLU A 115 -0.47 21.85 -1.11
CA GLU A 115 -0.55 20.44 -0.66
C GLU A 115 -1.96 20.03 -0.21
N ARG A 116 -2.79 20.99 0.23
CA ARG A 116 -4.09 20.69 0.83
C ARG A 116 -5.23 21.22 0.00
N GLY A 117 -6.09 20.33 -0.40
CA GLY A 117 -7.35 20.60 -1.08
C GLY A 117 -8.55 20.27 -0.19
N THR A 118 -9.74 20.35 -0.77
CA THR A 118 -10.99 20.06 -0.06
C THR A 118 -11.89 19.18 -0.92
N LEU A 119 -12.38 18.08 -0.33
CA LEU A 119 -13.47 17.26 -0.87
C LEU A 119 -14.74 17.52 -0.04
N THR A 120 -15.73 18.15 -0.65
CA THR A 120 -17.05 18.34 -0.02
C THR A 120 -17.99 17.20 -0.41
N VAL A 121 -18.34 16.37 0.55
CA VAL A 121 -19.33 15.30 0.37
C VAL A 121 -20.69 15.78 0.83
N SER A 122 -21.72 15.70 -0.03
CA SER A 122 -23.04 16.24 0.23
C SER A 122 -24.14 15.23 -0.11
N GLY A 123 -25.31 15.42 0.55
CA GLY A 123 -26.43 14.49 0.40
C GLY A 123 -26.42 13.46 1.54
N GLY A 124 -27.60 13.09 2.04
CA GLY A 124 -27.70 12.05 3.05
C GLY A 124 -27.30 10.71 2.44
N SER A 125 -26.27 10.06 2.93
CA SER A 125 -26.18 8.63 2.75
C SER A 125 -27.44 8.02 3.39
N LYS A 126 -28.16 7.18 2.69
CA LYS A 126 -28.86 6.12 3.42
C LYS A 126 -27.74 5.41 4.16
N ALA A 127 -27.80 5.42 5.50
CA ALA A 127 -26.91 4.56 6.28
C ALA A 127 -26.83 3.22 5.54
N ALA A 128 -25.65 2.85 5.10
CA ALA A 128 -25.47 1.58 4.42
C ALA A 128 -26.12 0.54 5.32
N ALA A 129 -27.03 -0.25 4.75
CA ALA A 129 -27.66 -1.30 5.54
C ALA A 129 -26.51 -2.12 6.13
N SER A 130 -26.55 -2.42 7.45
CA SER A 130 -25.52 -3.20 8.09
C SER A 130 -25.26 -4.45 7.24
N ASN A 131 -24.01 -4.63 6.82
CA ASN A 131 -23.63 -5.81 6.06
C ASN A 131 -22.98 -6.81 7.05
N PRO A 132 -23.69 -7.86 7.48
CA PRO A 132 -23.17 -8.80 8.46
C PRO A 132 -21.85 -9.46 8.02
N ALA A 133 -21.63 -9.60 6.71
CA ALA A 133 -20.38 -10.13 6.19
C ALA A 133 -19.22 -9.12 6.34
N ALA A 134 -19.49 -7.82 6.14
CA ALA A 134 -18.51 -6.78 6.39
C ALA A 134 -18.18 -6.65 7.89
N GLU A 135 -19.22 -6.71 8.76
CA GLU A 135 -19.02 -6.72 10.22
C GLU A 135 -18.17 -7.93 10.66
N ALA A 136 -18.40 -9.12 10.07
CA ALA A 136 -17.59 -10.30 10.34
C ALA A 136 -16.15 -10.13 9.86
N ALA A 137 -15.93 -9.62 8.65
CA ALA A 137 -14.60 -9.32 8.11
C ALA A 137 -13.79 -8.39 9.03
N ILE A 138 -14.42 -7.29 9.48
CA ILE A 138 -13.81 -6.34 10.42
C ILE A 138 -13.47 -7.01 11.76
N ALA A 139 -14.36 -7.85 12.27
CA ALA A 139 -14.13 -8.55 13.55
C ALA A 139 -12.99 -9.57 13.45
N ASP A 140 -12.91 -10.32 12.35
CA ASP A 140 -11.85 -11.30 12.08
C ASP A 140 -10.50 -10.60 11.93
N TYR A 141 -10.44 -9.52 11.13
CA TYR A 141 -9.22 -8.76 10.95
C TYR A 141 -8.76 -8.06 12.24
N ARG A 142 -9.69 -7.50 13.02
CA ARG A 142 -9.37 -6.96 14.34
C ARG A 142 -8.74 -8.01 15.27
N SER A 143 -9.23 -9.24 15.24
CA SER A 143 -8.66 -10.34 16.02
C SER A 143 -7.21 -10.63 15.57
N TYR A 144 -6.94 -10.57 14.28
CA TYR A 144 -5.60 -10.71 13.72
C TYR A 144 -4.67 -9.57 14.20
N LEU A 145 -5.14 -8.32 14.17
CA LEU A 145 -4.38 -7.16 14.66
C LEU A 145 -4.10 -7.26 16.17
N GLU A 146 -5.07 -7.68 16.97
CA GLU A 146 -4.90 -7.86 18.41
C GLU A 146 -3.87 -8.96 18.73
N GLN A 147 -3.85 -10.04 17.96
CA GLN A 147 -2.86 -11.09 18.08
C GLN A 147 -1.46 -10.56 17.74
N ASN A 148 -1.28 -9.98 16.56
CA ASN A 148 0.04 -9.52 16.09
C ASN A 148 0.59 -8.37 16.97
N THR A 149 -0.24 -7.43 17.42
CA THR A 149 0.23 -6.42 18.39
C THR A 149 0.61 -6.99 19.74
N GLY A 150 -0.03 -8.09 20.15
CA GLY A 150 0.39 -8.87 21.32
C GLY A 150 1.76 -9.53 21.12
N GLU A 151 2.00 -10.13 19.96
CA GLU A 151 3.27 -10.72 19.57
C GLU A 151 4.36 -9.66 19.42
N LEU A 152 4.04 -8.49 18.84
CA LEU A 152 4.93 -7.33 18.72
C LEU A 152 5.47 -6.90 20.08
N VAL A 153 4.59 -6.70 21.07
CA VAL A 153 5.03 -6.35 22.42
C VAL A 153 5.92 -7.45 23.01
N ALA A 154 5.53 -8.73 22.87
CA ALA A 154 6.27 -9.86 23.42
C ALA A 154 7.67 -10.02 22.77
N ALA A 155 7.82 -9.70 21.49
CA ALA A 155 9.09 -9.74 20.75
C ALA A 155 9.95 -8.50 21.01
N THR A 156 9.34 -7.31 21.10
CA THR A 156 10.06 -6.05 21.38
C THR A 156 10.62 -5.99 22.80
N GLU A 157 9.95 -6.57 23.81
CA GLU A 157 10.45 -6.56 25.20
C GLU A 157 11.85 -7.15 25.36
N PRO A 158 12.17 -8.37 24.89
CA PRO A 158 13.52 -8.92 25.00
C PRO A 158 14.54 -8.22 24.08
N PHE A 159 14.11 -7.68 22.93
CA PHE A 159 14.94 -6.87 22.04
C PHE A 159 15.36 -5.57 22.74
N ALA A 160 14.41 -4.79 23.22
CA ALA A 160 14.69 -3.55 23.94
C ALA A 160 15.55 -3.81 25.19
N ALA A 161 15.31 -4.90 25.92
CA ALA A 161 16.14 -5.28 27.08
C ALA A 161 17.59 -5.56 26.67
N ALA A 162 17.84 -6.23 25.53
CA ALA A 162 19.18 -6.47 25.02
C ALA A 162 19.90 -5.15 24.63
N VAL A 163 19.20 -4.24 23.95
CA VAL A 163 19.72 -2.90 23.60
C VAL A 163 20.07 -2.12 24.87
N ILE A 164 19.19 -2.08 25.86
CA ILE A 164 19.42 -1.36 27.14
C ILE A 164 20.59 -1.96 27.92
N ALA A 165 20.75 -3.29 27.87
CA ALA A 165 21.84 -3.99 28.55
C ALA A 165 23.22 -3.84 27.86
N GLY A 166 23.28 -3.29 26.64
CA GLY A 166 24.52 -3.18 25.87
C GLY A 166 24.91 -4.47 25.13
N ASP A 167 24.00 -5.45 25.03
CA ASP A 167 24.24 -6.74 24.38
C ASP A 167 23.95 -6.67 22.87
N VAL A 168 24.91 -6.12 22.13
CA VAL A 168 24.82 -5.91 20.66
C VAL A 168 24.46 -7.21 19.94
N GLU A 169 25.17 -8.30 20.25
CA GLU A 169 24.99 -9.57 19.54
C GLU A 169 23.61 -10.19 19.80
N ARG A 170 23.10 -10.05 21.00
CA ARG A 170 21.76 -10.50 21.33
C ARG A 170 20.70 -9.61 20.67
N ALA A 171 20.91 -8.30 20.67
CA ALA A 171 20.00 -7.35 20.01
C ALA A 171 19.88 -7.66 18.53
N LYS A 172 21.02 -7.84 17.80
CA LYS A 172 21.02 -8.23 16.39
C LYS A 172 20.27 -9.54 16.13
N ARG A 173 20.42 -10.55 16.98
CA ARG A 173 19.71 -11.81 16.79
C ARG A 173 18.21 -11.71 17.03
N LEU A 174 17.76 -10.78 17.85
CA LEU A 174 16.34 -10.59 18.18
C LEU A 174 15.63 -9.63 17.21
N TYR A 175 16.39 -8.79 16.51
CA TYR A 175 15.87 -7.74 15.67
C TYR A 175 14.89 -8.22 14.61
N PRO A 176 15.22 -9.20 13.72
CA PRO A 176 14.29 -9.62 12.68
C PRO A 176 12.95 -10.13 13.25
N ALA A 177 13.01 -10.94 14.31
CA ALA A 177 11.80 -11.46 14.93
C ALA A 177 10.97 -10.40 15.69
N ALA A 178 11.59 -9.28 16.06
CA ALA A 178 10.87 -8.16 16.68
C ALA A 178 10.11 -7.29 15.63
N ARG A 179 10.59 -7.29 14.39
CA ARG A 179 9.96 -6.59 13.26
C ARG A 179 8.70 -7.31 12.74
N VAL A 180 8.81 -8.62 12.50
CA VAL A 180 7.79 -9.44 11.83
C VAL A 180 6.34 -9.13 12.24
N PRO A 181 5.97 -9.03 13.54
CA PRO A 181 4.57 -8.76 13.89
C PRO A 181 4.11 -7.33 13.53
N TYR A 182 5.05 -6.36 13.36
CA TYR A 182 4.73 -5.02 12.88
C TYR A 182 4.45 -5.04 11.39
N GLU A 183 5.34 -5.61 10.60
CA GLU A 183 5.20 -5.76 9.16
C GLU A 183 3.89 -6.47 8.76
N ARG A 184 3.41 -7.42 9.57
CA ARG A 184 2.13 -8.10 9.37
C ARG A 184 0.91 -7.20 9.55
N ILE A 185 1.00 -6.14 10.34
CA ILE A 185 -0.12 -5.22 10.58
C ILE A 185 0.00 -3.91 9.81
N GLU A 186 1.06 -3.76 9.04
CA GLU A 186 1.36 -2.59 8.25
C GLU A 186 0.22 -2.17 7.29
N PRO A 187 -0.60 -3.11 6.70
CA PRO A 187 -1.74 -2.71 5.90
C PRO A 187 -2.71 -1.70 6.53
N VAL A 188 -2.62 -1.48 7.82
CA VAL A 188 -3.44 -0.50 8.56
C VAL A 188 -2.61 0.38 9.51
N ALA A 189 -1.28 0.38 9.38
CA ALA A 189 -0.38 1.12 10.28
C ALA A 189 -0.70 2.62 10.30
N GLU A 190 -0.97 3.20 9.16
CA GLU A 190 -1.32 4.62 9.01
C GLU A 190 -2.61 5.03 9.72
N SER A 191 -3.55 4.10 9.94
CA SER A 191 -4.74 4.34 10.75
C SER A 191 -4.42 4.72 12.19
N PHE A 192 -3.15 4.58 12.63
CA PHE A 192 -2.70 4.89 13.98
C PHE A 192 -1.97 6.24 14.08
N GLY A 193 -1.89 7.00 12.97
CA GLY A 193 -1.33 8.35 12.89
C GLY A 193 0.17 8.37 13.25
N ASP A 194 0.57 9.25 14.14
CA ASP A 194 1.97 9.47 14.52
C ASP A 194 2.69 8.29 15.19
N LEU A 195 2.01 7.17 15.43
CA LEU A 195 2.66 5.97 15.96
C LEU A 195 3.49 5.25 14.91
N ASP A 196 3.04 5.22 13.66
CA ASP A 196 3.74 4.57 12.58
C ASP A 196 5.15 5.15 12.40
N PRO A 197 5.36 6.44 12.09
CA PRO A 197 6.71 6.99 11.92
C PRO A 197 7.57 6.94 13.20
N ARG A 198 6.99 6.87 14.39
CA ARG A 198 7.74 6.71 15.65
C ARG A 198 8.25 5.29 15.85
N ILE A 199 7.59 4.30 15.28
CA ILE A 199 7.96 2.88 15.37
C ILE A 199 8.92 2.52 14.25
N ASP A 200 8.65 2.97 13.01
CA ASP A 200 9.20 2.38 11.81
C ASP A 200 9.83 3.34 10.78
N ALA A 201 9.79 4.65 10.98
CA ALA A 201 10.41 5.57 10.03
C ALA A 201 11.89 5.25 9.77
N ARG A 202 12.27 5.21 8.51
CA ARG A 202 13.65 5.05 8.04
C ARG A 202 14.44 6.36 8.14
N GLU A 203 15.76 6.29 8.09
CA GLU A 203 16.60 7.50 8.12
C GLU A 203 16.32 8.38 6.89
N ASN A 204 15.92 9.60 7.11
CA ASN A 204 15.49 10.66 6.18
C ASN A 204 14.01 10.67 5.76
N ASP A 205 13.18 9.74 6.20
CA ASP A 205 11.73 9.83 6.00
C ASP A 205 11.13 10.90 6.92
N VAL A 206 11.78 11.10 8.06
CA VAL A 206 11.40 12.13 9.03
C VAL A 206 12.59 13.08 9.32
N PRO A 207 12.37 14.26 9.91
CA PRO A 207 13.43 15.12 10.41
C PRO A 207 14.40 14.35 11.34
N ALA A 208 15.69 14.66 11.27
CA ALA A 208 16.74 13.92 12.02
C ALA A 208 16.56 13.89 13.53
N ASP A 209 15.83 14.84 14.11
CA ASP A 209 15.50 14.92 15.53
C ASP A 209 14.23 14.11 15.88
N GLU A 210 13.45 13.71 14.87
CA GLU A 210 12.29 12.83 15.00
C GLU A 210 12.59 11.38 14.64
N PHE A 211 13.75 11.10 14.03
CA PHE A 211 14.16 9.74 13.69
C PHE A 211 14.34 8.89 14.96
N GLU A 212 13.45 7.91 15.14
CA GLU A 212 13.39 7.01 16.31
C GLU A 212 13.08 5.57 15.85
N GLY A 213 12.56 4.73 16.71
CA GLY A 213 12.03 3.42 16.37
C GLY A 213 13.07 2.33 16.07
N PHE A 214 12.63 1.34 15.31
CA PHE A 214 13.42 0.17 14.94
C PHE A 214 14.65 0.53 14.13
N HIS A 215 14.53 1.30 13.07
CA HIS A 215 15.62 1.60 12.13
C HIS A 215 16.72 2.47 12.73
N LYS A 216 16.42 3.31 13.71
CA LYS A 216 17.47 4.01 14.48
C LYS A 216 18.32 3.04 15.31
N ILE A 217 17.70 2.04 15.90
CA ILE A 217 18.43 1.00 16.65
C ILE A 217 19.19 0.10 15.68
N GLU A 218 18.59 -0.27 14.56
CA GLU A 218 19.24 -1.03 13.48
C GLU A 218 20.53 -0.37 13.06
N ARG A 219 20.48 0.92 12.70
CA ARG A 219 21.67 1.68 12.31
C ARG A 219 22.76 1.63 13.38
N ALA A 220 22.40 1.85 14.65
CA ALA A 220 23.38 1.79 15.74
C ALA A 220 24.00 0.41 15.90
N LEU A 221 23.22 -0.65 15.71
CA LEU A 221 23.70 -2.02 15.82
C LEU A 221 24.62 -2.42 14.66
N TRP A 222 24.27 -2.11 13.40
CA TRP A 222 25.00 -2.62 12.23
C TRP A 222 26.05 -1.67 11.72
N VAL A 223 25.85 -0.35 11.79
CA VAL A 223 26.83 0.65 11.34
C VAL A 223 27.80 1.01 12.46
N ASP A 224 27.28 1.39 13.62
CA ASP A 224 28.10 1.86 14.72
C ASP A 224 28.63 0.71 15.61
N GLY A 225 28.05 -0.48 15.52
CA GLY A 225 28.42 -1.66 16.29
C GLY A 225 28.22 -1.49 17.80
N THR A 226 27.25 -0.67 18.22
CA THR A 226 27.05 -0.29 19.60
C THR A 226 25.57 -0.06 19.94
N THR A 227 25.24 -0.12 21.22
CA THR A 227 23.94 0.32 21.75
C THR A 227 24.08 1.61 22.57
N ALA A 228 25.26 2.24 22.54
CA ALA A 228 25.49 3.48 23.30
C ALA A 228 24.50 4.59 22.87
N GLY A 229 23.78 5.16 23.84
CA GLY A 229 22.75 6.17 23.56
C GLY A 229 21.38 5.61 23.12
N MET A 230 21.26 4.31 22.80
CA MET A 230 20.01 3.71 22.30
C MET A 230 19.02 3.30 23.42
N ALA A 231 19.41 3.34 24.68
CA ALA A 231 18.50 2.96 25.78
C ALA A 231 17.22 3.83 25.90
N PRO A 232 17.23 5.15 25.63
CA PRO A 232 16.00 5.94 25.51
C PRO A 232 15.14 5.52 24.34
N VAL A 233 15.74 5.32 23.14
CA VAL A 233 15.04 4.93 21.91
C VAL A 233 14.35 3.57 22.11
N ALA A 234 15.05 2.57 22.64
CA ALA A 234 14.48 1.26 22.93
C ALA A 234 13.33 1.30 23.95
N ARG A 235 13.36 2.23 24.92
CA ARG A 235 12.23 2.44 25.83
C ARG A 235 11.07 3.16 25.15
N GLY A 236 11.35 4.12 24.28
CA GLY A 236 10.35 4.79 23.45
C GLY A 236 9.61 3.78 22.58
N LEU A 237 10.34 3.03 21.77
CA LEU A 237 9.81 1.97 20.91
C LEU A 237 8.90 1.00 21.69
N LEU A 238 9.36 0.50 22.86
CA LEU A 238 8.53 -0.39 23.67
C LEU A 238 7.28 0.29 24.22
N ALA A 239 7.31 1.60 24.46
CA ALA A 239 6.13 2.36 24.88
C ALA A 239 5.14 2.53 23.72
N ASP A 240 5.65 2.80 22.52
CA ASP A 240 4.88 3.02 21.30
C ASP A 240 4.18 1.74 20.84
N VAL A 241 4.87 0.61 20.79
CA VAL A 241 4.21 -0.68 20.46
C VAL A 241 3.17 -1.09 21.51
N LYS A 242 3.34 -0.72 22.80
CA LYS A 242 2.30 -0.93 23.82
C LYS A 242 1.12 0.05 23.65
N GLU A 243 1.36 1.23 23.13
CA GLU A 243 0.30 2.17 22.77
C GLU A 243 -0.48 1.65 21.58
N LEU A 244 0.19 1.20 20.53
CA LEU A 244 -0.40 0.56 19.35
C LEU A 244 -1.31 -0.60 19.75
N GLN A 245 -0.84 -1.52 20.61
CA GLN A 245 -1.66 -2.62 21.14
C GLN A 245 -2.95 -2.14 21.84
N ARG A 246 -2.94 -0.97 22.44
CA ARG A 246 -4.16 -0.41 23.05
C ARG A 246 -5.09 0.19 22.01
N LYS A 247 -4.54 0.93 21.02
CA LYS A 247 -5.31 1.60 19.98
C LYS A 247 -6.03 0.62 19.06
N VAL A 248 -5.40 -0.49 18.69
CA VAL A 248 -5.99 -1.56 17.84
C VAL A 248 -7.36 -2.03 18.33
N LYS A 249 -7.58 -2.06 19.66
CA LYS A 249 -8.86 -2.51 20.24
C LYS A 249 -10.03 -1.58 19.96
N THR A 250 -9.77 -0.35 19.64
CA THR A 250 -10.79 0.72 19.51
C THR A 250 -10.71 1.47 18.19
N VAL A 251 -9.76 1.13 17.31
CA VAL A 251 -9.67 1.75 15.98
C VAL A 251 -10.97 1.47 15.22
N ASP A 252 -11.48 2.47 14.56
CA ASP A 252 -12.61 2.31 13.65
C ASP A 252 -12.07 1.80 12.31
N LEU A 253 -12.57 0.66 11.86
CA LEU A 253 -12.12 -0.02 10.64
C LEU A 253 -13.32 -0.27 9.74
N GLU A 254 -13.16 -0.01 8.47
CA GLU A 254 -14.08 -0.40 7.43
C GLU A 254 -13.49 -1.54 6.57
N ALA A 255 -14.34 -2.43 6.06
CA ALA A 255 -13.89 -3.53 5.21
C ALA A 255 -13.15 -3.05 3.96
N VAL A 256 -13.52 -1.88 3.42
CA VAL A 256 -12.84 -1.28 2.27
C VAL A 256 -11.45 -0.76 2.62
N GLN A 257 -11.25 -0.21 3.82
CA GLN A 257 -9.92 0.23 4.29
C GLN A 257 -8.97 -0.96 4.46
N ILE A 258 -9.46 -2.10 4.98
CA ILE A 258 -8.68 -3.34 5.07
C ILE A 258 -8.20 -3.78 3.67
N ALA A 259 -9.07 -3.67 2.66
CA ALA A 259 -8.72 -4.06 1.29
C ALA A 259 -7.79 -3.05 0.61
N ASN A 260 -7.97 -1.74 0.84
CA ASN A 260 -7.04 -0.73 0.35
C ASN A 260 -5.64 -0.98 0.91
N GLY A 261 -5.50 -1.08 2.24
CA GLY A 261 -4.20 -1.28 2.87
C GLY A 261 -3.47 -2.54 2.42
N ALA A 262 -4.21 -3.65 2.14
CA ALA A 262 -3.59 -4.83 1.55
C ALA A 262 -2.96 -4.57 0.18
N ASN A 263 -3.59 -3.72 -0.64
CA ASN A 263 -3.09 -3.35 -1.95
C ASN A 263 -1.96 -2.32 -1.87
N GLU A 264 -2.12 -1.31 -1.03
CA GLU A 264 -1.15 -0.22 -0.82
C GLU A 264 0.18 -0.77 -0.34
N LEU A 265 0.19 -1.63 0.69
CA LEU A 265 1.40 -2.26 1.19
C LEU A 265 2.17 -3.03 0.12
N LEU A 266 1.50 -3.81 -0.74
CA LEU A 266 2.18 -4.51 -1.82
C LEU A 266 2.70 -3.55 -2.91
N GLY A 267 1.99 -2.46 -3.14
CA GLY A 267 2.46 -1.37 -3.99
C GLY A 267 3.76 -0.74 -3.43
N GLU A 268 3.82 -0.49 -2.14
CA GLU A 268 5.03 0.00 -1.46
C GLU A 268 6.18 -1.00 -1.54
N VAL A 269 5.91 -2.29 -1.25
CA VAL A 269 6.91 -3.36 -1.39
C VAL A 269 7.51 -3.36 -2.79
N SER A 270 6.69 -3.23 -3.83
CA SER A 270 7.17 -3.21 -5.21
C SER A 270 7.92 -1.93 -5.58
N ALA A 271 7.47 -0.77 -5.11
CA ALA A 271 8.01 0.52 -5.51
C ALA A 271 9.29 0.89 -4.75
N SER A 272 9.36 0.63 -3.45
CA SER A 272 10.43 1.08 -2.56
C SER A 272 11.17 -0.07 -1.87
N LYS A 273 10.48 -0.91 -1.11
CA LYS A 273 11.11 -1.97 -0.28
C LYS A 273 11.91 -2.97 -1.13
N ILE A 274 11.49 -3.24 -2.38
CA ILE A 274 12.21 -4.11 -3.34
C ILE A 274 13.61 -3.61 -3.70
N THR A 275 13.99 -2.39 -3.34
CA THR A 275 15.34 -1.89 -3.55
C THR A 275 16.31 -2.29 -2.44
N GLY A 276 15.80 -2.87 -1.33
CA GLY A 276 16.58 -3.17 -0.12
C GLY A 276 16.74 -1.95 0.78
N GLU A 277 15.82 -0.99 0.70
CA GLU A 277 15.87 0.22 1.52
C GLU A 277 15.25 0.02 2.89
N GLU A 278 14.40 -0.99 3.07
CA GLU A 278 13.73 -1.24 4.33
C GLU A 278 14.73 -1.56 5.42
N GLU A 279 15.47 -2.63 5.26
CA GLU A 279 16.47 -3.09 6.20
C GLU A 279 17.90 -2.68 5.72
N ARG A 280 18.05 -1.39 5.55
CA ARG A 280 19.19 -0.69 4.92
C ARG A 280 20.56 -1.06 5.50
N TYR A 281 20.61 -1.50 6.74
CA TYR A 281 21.85 -1.77 7.45
C TYR A 281 22.03 -3.24 7.83
N SER A 282 20.95 -3.92 8.15
CA SER A 282 20.91 -5.33 8.56
C SER A 282 20.81 -6.27 7.35
N HIS A 283 20.18 -5.80 6.27
CA HIS A 283 19.88 -6.54 5.05
C HIS A 283 18.99 -7.78 5.27
N VAL A 284 18.07 -7.71 6.22
CA VAL A 284 17.11 -8.78 6.52
C VAL A 284 15.76 -8.60 5.81
N ASP A 285 15.67 -7.72 4.83
CA ASP A 285 14.49 -7.31 4.07
C ASP A 285 13.56 -8.45 3.66
N LEU A 286 14.08 -9.63 3.31
CA LEU A 286 13.25 -10.77 2.93
C LEU A 286 12.39 -11.32 4.08
N VAL A 287 12.76 -11.03 5.34
CA VAL A 287 11.95 -11.37 6.51
C VAL A 287 10.74 -10.44 6.58
N ASP A 288 10.97 -9.17 6.30
CA ASP A 288 9.92 -8.14 6.29
C ASP A 288 9.00 -8.32 5.08
N PHE A 289 9.56 -8.62 3.89
CA PHE A 289 8.77 -8.96 2.71
C PHE A 289 7.80 -10.12 2.96
N GLU A 290 8.28 -11.21 3.57
CA GLU A 290 7.40 -12.33 3.91
C GLU A 290 6.29 -11.88 4.85
N ALA A 291 6.61 -11.09 5.86
CA ALA A 291 5.63 -10.59 6.83
C ALA A 291 4.63 -9.62 6.20
N ASN A 292 5.05 -8.75 5.26
CA ASN A 292 4.16 -7.88 4.50
C ASN A 292 3.19 -8.69 3.63
N VAL A 293 3.69 -9.72 2.94
CA VAL A 293 2.84 -10.62 2.14
C VAL A 293 1.84 -11.37 3.03
N GLU A 294 2.27 -11.88 4.20
CA GLU A 294 1.38 -12.50 5.20
C GLU A 294 0.32 -11.51 5.73
N GLY A 295 0.69 -10.25 5.96
CA GLY A 295 -0.23 -9.18 6.38
C GLY A 295 -1.28 -8.87 5.33
N SER A 296 -0.85 -8.71 4.08
CA SER A 296 -1.74 -8.47 2.94
C SER A 296 -2.67 -9.65 2.68
N GLU A 297 -2.16 -10.90 2.80
CA GLU A 297 -2.99 -12.11 2.68
C GLU A 297 -4.05 -12.16 3.79
N ALA A 298 -3.68 -11.86 5.03
CA ALA A 298 -4.63 -11.86 6.15
C ALA A 298 -5.71 -10.78 5.99
N ALA A 299 -5.36 -9.61 5.46
CA ALA A 299 -6.30 -8.55 5.13
C ALA A 299 -7.25 -8.99 4.00
N PHE A 300 -6.71 -9.57 2.94
CA PHE A 300 -7.53 -10.14 1.86
C PHE A 300 -8.42 -11.28 2.36
N ASP A 301 -7.92 -12.22 3.14
CA ASP A 301 -8.68 -13.34 3.67
C ASP A 301 -9.88 -12.89 4.52
N ALA A 302 -9.73 -11.81 5.28
CA ALA A 302 -10.83 -11.22 6.04
C ALA A 302 -11.96 -10.73 5.13
N VAL A 303 -11.63 -10.07 4.01
CA VAL A 303 -12.61 -9.49 3.08
C VAL A 303 -13.01 -10.44 1.95
N LYS A 304 -12.31 -11.55 1.74
CA LYS A 304 -12.55 -12.54 0.69
C LYS A 304 -14.01 -13.02 0.59
N PRO A 305 -14.77 -13.24 1.67
CA PRO A 305 -16.17 -13.62 1.56
C PRO A 305 -17.02 -12.58 0.80
N LEU A 306 -16.70 -11.28 0.94
CA LEU A 306 -17.38 -10.19 0.26
C LEU A 306 -17.07 -10.16 -1.24
N VAL A 307 -15.83 -10.47 -1.59
CA VAL A 307 -15.36 -10.52 -2.98
C VAL A 307 -15.88 -11.76 -3.70
N LYS A 308 -15.84 -12.92 -3.03
CA LYS A 308 -16.21 -14.23 -3.62
C LYS A 308 -17.65 -14.32 -4.10
N GLU A 309 -18.56 -13.57 -3.47
CA GLU A 309 -19.95 -13.50 -3.91
C GLU A 309 -20.13 -12.76 -5.23
N ARG A 310 -19.17 -11.89 -5.60
CA ARG A 310 -19.22 -11.00 -6.76
C ARG A 310 -18.30 -11.45 -7.87
N ASP A 311 -17.10 -11.86 -7.52
CA ASP A 311 -16.07 -12.31 -8.45
C ASP A 311 -15.26 -13.48 -7.85
N PRO A 312 -15.73 -14.72 -8.00
CA PRO A 312 -15.00 -15.90 -7.53
C PRO A 312 -13.73 -16.18 -8.35
N GLU A 313 -13.66 -15.73 -9.63
CA GLU A 313 -12.48 -15.95 -10.48
C GLU A 313 -11.32 -15.06 -10.02
N LEU A 314 -11.60 -13.81 -9.63
CA LEU A 314 -10.60 -12.92 -9.05
C LEU A 314 -10.03 -13.50 -7.76
N VAL A 315 -10.87 -14.07 -6.90
CA VAL A 315 -10.40 -14.72 -5.66
C VAL A 315 -9.43 -15.86 -5.96
N GLU A 316 -9.73 -16.73 -6.94
CA GLU A 316 -8.83 -17.83 -7.33
C GLU A 316 -7.50 -17.31 -7.90
N GLN A 317 -7.51 -16.19 -8.62
CA GLN A 317 -6.30 -15.56 -9.15
C GLN A 317 -5.43 -14.99 -8.02
N ILE A 318 -6.02 -14.22 -7.10
CA ILE A 318 -5.30 -13.65 -5.95
C ILE A 318 -4.67 -14.76 -5.10
N GLU A 319 -5.41 -15.85 -4.80
CA GLU A 319 -4.86 -16.98 -4.04
C GLU A 319 -3.67 -17.62 -4.76
N ALA A 320 -3.74 -17.80 -6.10
CA ALA A 320 -2.64 -18.33 -6.88
C ALA A 320 -1.42 -17.41 -6.94
N ASP A 321 -1.62 -16.09 -6.96
CA ASP A 321 -0.55 -15.11 -6.98
C ASP A 321 0.16 -15.04 -5.61
N PHE A 322 -0.57 -15.13 -4.48
CA PHE A 322 0.05 -15.31 -3.16
C PHE A 322 0.94 -16.55 -3.10
N GLU A 323 0.44 -17.72 -3.59
CA GLU A 323 1.25 -18.94 -3.66
C GLU A 323 2.52 -18.76 -4.51
N ALA A 324 2.44 -18.01 -5.61
CA ALA A 324 3.58 -17.74 -6.49
C ALA A 324 4.62 -16.85 -5.79
N VAL A 325 4.20 -15.82 -5.06
CA VAL A 325 5.10 -14.94 -4.29
C VAL A 325 5.79 -15.73 -3.18
N TYR A 326 5.08 -16.51 -2.38
CA TYR A 326 5.69 -17.36 -1.36
C TYR A 326 6.70 -18.36 -1.94
N LYS A 327 6.39 -18.94 -3.08
CA LYS A 327 7.32 -19.85 -3.77
C LYS A 327 8.59 -19.14 -4.23
N ALA A 328 8.49 -17.89 -4.69
CA ALA A 328 9.66 -17.09 -5.06
C ALA A 328 10.51 -16.78 -3.80
N LEU A 329 9.89 -16.33 -2.71
CA LEU A 329 10.56 -16.09 -1.43
C LEU A 329 11.24 -17.35 -0.87
N ASP A 330 10.57 -18.50 -0.93
CA ASP A 330 11.11 -19.78 -0.45
C ASP A 330 12.38 -20.21 -1.17
N SER A 331 12.62 -19.80 -2.41
CA SER A 331 13.85 -20.07 -3.15
C SER A 331 15.09 -19.42 -2.51
N HIS A 332 14.88 -18.41 -1.66
CA HIS A 332 15.92 -17.65 -0.96
C HIS A 332 16.07 -18.04 0.51
N ARG A 333 15.40 -19.09 0.96
CA ARG A 333 15.50 -19.58 2.34
C ARG A 333 16.91 -20.08 2.67
N ARG A 334 17.38 -19.72 3.87
CA ARG A 334 18.62 -20.21 4.46
C ARG A 334 18.41 -20.58 5.91
N GLY A 335 18.38 -21.86 6.23
CA GLY A 335 18.05 -22.35 7.59
C GLY A 335 16.63 -22.01 7.97
N ASN A 336 16.46 -21.27 9.07
CA ASN A 336 15.15 -20.82 9.55
C ASN A 336 14.82 -19.38 9.12
N GLY A 337 15.60 -18.77 8.26
CA GLY A 337 15.42 -17.42 7.75
C GLY A 337 15.74 -17.37 6.25
N PHE A 338 16.24 -16.24 5.81
CA PHE A 338 16.58 -15.97 4.42
C PHE A 338 18.09 -15.68 4.25
N VAL A 339 18.54 -15.62 3.00
CA VAL A 339 19.83 -15.00 2.65
C VAL A 339 19.74 -13.49 2.94
N ALA A 340 20.89 -12.84 3.12
CA ALA A 340 20.88 -11.38 3.18
C ALA A 340 20.43 -10.80 1.82
N TYR A 341 19.69 -9.70 1.86
CA TYR A 341 19.18 -9.07 0.63
C TYR A 341 20.26 -8.75 -0.37
N THR A 342 21.44 -8.34 0.09
CA THR A 342 22.63 -8.08 -0.72
C THR A 342 23.23 -9.32 -1.41
N GLU A 343 22.75 -10.52 -1.12
CA GLU A 343 23.16 -11.76 -1.80
C GLU A 343 22.26 -12.08 -3.00
N LEU A 344 21.13 -11.37 -3.16
CA LEU A 344 20.24 -11.53 -4.32
C LEU A 344 20.91 -11.00 -5.59
N SER A 345 20.64 -11.67 -6.70
CA SER A 345 20.98 -11.16 -8.02
C SER A 345 19.89 -10.22 -8.54
N GLU A 346 20.23 -9.39 -9.54
CA GLU A 346 19.23 -8.57 -10.24
C GLU A 346 18.08 -9.39 -10.85
N ALA A 347 18.32 -10.68 -11.16
CA ALA A 347 17.28 -11.56 -11.68
C ALA A 347 16.32 -11.98 -10.56
N ASP A 348 16.85 -12.30 -9.37
CA ASP A 348 16.05 -12.66 -8.19
C ASP A 348 15.17 -11.48 -7.75
N THR A 349 15.76 -10.29 -7.63
CA THR A 349 15.01 -9.06 -7.28
C THR A 349 13.90 -8.77 -8.29
N ARG A 350 14.18 -8.95 -9.58
CA ARG A 350 13.18 -8.75 -10.63
C ARG A 350 12.07 -9.79 -10.59
N GLU A 351 12.38 -11.05 -10.27
CA GLU A 351 11.38 -12.11 -10.12
C GLU A 351 10.44 -11.81 -8.95
N LEU A 352 10.99 -11.39 -7.80
CA LEU A 352 10.20 -10.97 -6.65
C LEU A 352 9.32 -9.76 -6.99
N ALA A 353 9.87 -8.70 -7.59
CA ALA A 353 9.11 -7.53 -8.01
C ALA A 353 7.94 -7.89 -8.92
N GLN A 354 8.19 -8.71 -9.96
CA GLN A 354 7.14 -9.13 -10.89
C GLN A 354 6.03 -9.94 -10.21
N GLY A 355 6.36 -10.75 -9.21
CA GLY A 355 5.38 -11.49 -8.44
C GLY A 355 4.51 -10.57 -7.58
N ILE A 356 5.12 -9.61 -6.90
CA ILE A 356 4.42 -8.60 -6.09
C ILE A 356 3.55 -7.70 -6.98
N ASP A 357 4.06 -7.21 -8.12
CA ASP A 357 3.30 -6.39 -9.07
C ASP A 357 2.05 -7.12 -9.58
N ALA A 358 2.20 -8.40 -9.94
CA ALA A 358 1.08 -9.19 -10.42
C ALA A 358 -0.01 -9.37 -9.35
N LEU A 359 0.40 -9.62 -8.10
CA LEU A 359 -0.51 -9.75 -6.97
C LEU A 359 -1.20 -8.41 -6.64
N ALA A 360 -0.45 -7.30 -6.60
CA ALA A 360 -0.97 -5.96 -6.35
C ALA A 360 -2.00 -5.55 -7.43
N GLU A 361 -1.75 -5.87 -8.71
CA GLU A 361 -2.70 -5.63 -9.81
C GLU A 361 -4.06 -6.31 -9.54
N GLN A 362 -4.06 -7.56 -9.06
CA GLN A 362 -5.30 -8.25 -8.75
C GLN A 362 -5.97 -7.68 -7.49
N LEU A 363 -5.21 -7.40 -6.42
CA LEU A 363 -5.73 -6.83 -5.19
C LEU A 363 -6.32 -5.43 -5.39
N SER A 364 -5.80 -4.64 -6.31
CA SER A 364 -6.32 -3.30 -6.63
C SER A 364 -7.80 -3.27 -7.04
N GLN A 365 -8.34 -4.42 -7.49
CA GLN A 365 -9.73 -4.55 -7.91
C GLN A 365 -10.68 -4.80 -6.71
N VAL A 366 -10.14 -5.28 -5.58
CA VAL A 366 -10.92 -5.73 -4.42
C VAL A 366 -11.70 -4.58 -3.74
N PRO A 367 -11.10 -3.40 -3.46
CA PRO A 367 -11.81 -2.31 -2.80
C PRO A 367 -13.06 -1.86 -3.56
N ALA A 368 -12.97 -1.76 -4.89
CA ALA A 368 -14.09 -1.37 -5.74
C ALA A 368 -15.25 -2.40 -5.70
N LEU A 369 -14.96 -3.68 -5.50
CA LEU A 369 -15.98 -4.71 -5.32
C LEU A 369 -16.65 -4.59 -3.95
N ILE A 370 -15.92 -4.27 -2.89
CA ILE A 370 -16.45 -4.17 -1.52
C ILE A 370 -17.45 -3.02 -1.39
N VAL A 371 -17.16 -1.85 -1.97
CA VAL A 371 -18.02 -0.66 -1.88
C VAL A 371 -19.27 -0.72 -2.76
N GLN A 372 -19.46 -1.78 -3.55
CA GLN A 372 -20.70 -1.97 -4.33
C GLN A 372 -21.89 -2.15 -3.39
N PRO A 373 -23.03 -1.51 -3.69
CA PRO A 373 -24.26 -1.63 -2.90
C PRO A 373 -24.90 -3.02 -3.01
#